data_d493be0ecae93ffe5e22e4210fd22c6a
#
_entry.id   d493be0ecae93ffe5e22e4210fd22c6a
#
_cell.length_a   1.000
_cell.length_b   1.000
_cell.length_c   1.000
_cell.angle_alpha   90.00
_cell.angle_beta   90.00
_cell.angle_gamma   90.00
#
_symmetry.space_group_name_H-M   'P 1'
#
loop_
_entity.id
_entity.type
_entity.pdbx_description
1 polymer ?
#
loop_
_entity_poly.entity_id
_entity_poly.type
_entity_poly.pdbx_seq_one_letter_code
_entity_poly.pdbx_strand_id
1 'polypeptide(L)'
;MRSILILAPLLAACSQEAAQPSLVTGTFAGEGRDRLCIAGKPGAYRAGLIAYGEGNANCSAAGRLKQSGATWVLVPQGEGDCRIPLEINGNIARIGRPPAACSYYCGPGASLAGKAYNRADMGAKATDFAGDPLC
;
A
#
# COMPACT_ATOMS: atom_id res chain seq x y z
N MET A 1 -42.88 19.18 -52.99
CA MET A 1 -42.14 19.49 -51.76
C MET A 1 -41.99 18.20 -50.98
N ARG A 2 -40.78 17.63 -50.97
CA ARG A 2 -40.49 16.40 -50.25
C ARG A 2 -39.67 16.76 -49.00
N SER A 3 -40.29 16.63 -47.80
CA SER A 3 -39.62 16.83 -46.53
C SER A 3 -38.80 15.59 -46.18
N ILE A 4 -37.51 15.73 -46.09
CA ILE A 4 -36.59 14.70 -45.63
C ILE A 4 -36.41 14.86 -44.12
N LEU A 5 -36.96 13.92 -43.35
CA LEU A 5 -36.66 13.79 -41.91
C LEU A 5 -35.29 13.13 -41.77
N ILE A 6 -34.34 13.85 -41.23
CA ILE A 6 -33.03 13.33 -40.83
C ILE A 6 -33.16 12.84 -39.40
N LEU A 7 -33.15 11.50 -39.22
CA LEU A 7 -33.06 10.85 -37.91
C LEU A 7 -31.58 10.81 -37.51
N ALA A 8 -31.21 11.59 -36.50
CA ALA A 8 -29.87 11.53 -35.91
C ALA A 8 -29.83 10.36 -34.89
N PRO A 9 -28.87 9.43 -35.00
CA PRO A 9 -28.68 8.43 -33.96
C PRO A 9 -28.02 9.04 -32.74
N LEU A 10 -28.68 8.98 -31.58
CA LEU A 10 -28.05 9.22 -30.28
C LEU A 10 -27.07 8.08 -29.99
N LEU A 11 -25.80 8.33 -30.13
CA LEU A 11 -24.74 7.48 -29.60
C LEU A 11 -24.74 7.64 -28.07
N ALA A 12 -25.33 6.68 -27.38
CA ALA A 12 -25.15 6.54 -25.94
C ALA A 12 -23.71 6.10 -25.67
N ALA A 13 -22.86 7.04 -25.29
CA ALA A 13 -21.53 6.74 -24.79
C ALA A 13 -21.68 6.07 -23.42
N CYS A 14 -21.60 4.75 -23.36
CA CYS A 14 -21.40 4.03 -22.10
C CYS A 14 -19.98 4.34 -21.61
N SER A 15 -19.86 5.26 -20.64
CA SER A 15 -18.63 5.41 -19.88
C SER A 15 -18.46 4.18 -19.00
N GLN A 16 -17.56 3.29 -19.38
CA GLN A 16 -17.10 2.22 -18.51
C GLN A 16 -16.22 2.86 -17.42
N GLU A 17 -16.73 2.93 -16.21
CA GLU A 17 -15.87 3.23 -15.06
C GLU A 17 -14.83 2.13 -14.97
N ALA A 18 -13.54 2.50 -15.03
CA ALA A 18 -12.45 1.56 -14.82
C ALA A 18 -12.57 0.99 -13.41
N ALA A 19 -12.61 -0.34 -13.29
CA ALA A 19 -12.60 -1.01 -12.00
C ALA A 19 -11.35 -0.58 -11.21
N GLN A 20 -11.52 -0.23 -9.93
CA GLN A 20 -10.39 0.09 -9.06
C GLN A 20 -9.53 -1.18 -8.87
N PRO A 21 -8.17 -1.04 -8.87
CA PRO A 21 -7.30 -2.19 -8.70
C PRO A 21 -7.49 -2.83 -7.34
N SER A 22 -7.52 -4.17 -7.33
CA SER A 22 -7.61 -4.97 -6.13
C SER A 22 -6.23 -5.44 -5.70
N LEU A 23 -5.93 -5.29 -4.41
CA LEU A 23 -4.72 -5.79 -3.79
C LEU A 23 -4.97 -7.13 -3.10
N VAL A 24 -3.94 -7.96 -3.04
CA VAL A 24 -3.92 -9.12 -2.15
C VAL A 24 -3.83 -8.61 -0.72
N THR A 25 -4.79 -8.96 0.12
CA THR A 25 -4.81 -8.55 1.53
C THR A 25 -4.24 -9.64 2.44
N GLY A 26 -3.89 -9.27 3.67
CA GLY A 26 -3.38 -10.14 4.70
C GLY A 26 -1.94 -9.82 5.08
N THR A 27 -1.26 -10.80 5.66
CA THR A 27 0.11 -10.65 6.15
C THR A 27 1.13 -11.00 5.09
N PHE A 28 2.14 -10.16 4.99
CA PHE A 28 3.34 -10.36 4.18
C PHE A 28 4.54 -10.46 5.12
N ALA A 29 5.43 -11.38 4.86
CA ALA A 29 6.65 -11.58 5.62
C ALA A 29 7.87 -11.14 4.81
N GLY A 30 8.74 -10.38 5.44
CA GLY A 30 10.05 -10.02 4.91
C GLY A 30 11.14 -10.87 5.54
N GLU A 31 12.35 -10.33 5.57
CA GLU A 31 13.49 -10.97 6.19
C GLU A 31 13.31 -11.04 7.72
N GLY A 32 13.59 -12.20 8.30
CA GLY A 32 13.51 -12.37 9.76
C GLY A 32 12.13 -12.00 10.31
N ARG A 33 12.09 -10.97 11.15
CA ARG A 33 10.87 -10.50 11.81
C ARG A 33 10.11 -9.43 11.04
N ASP A 34 10.59 -9.01 9.88
CA ASP A 34 9.95 -7.99 9.08
C ASP A 34 8.55 -8.45 8.67
N ARG A 35 7.55 -7.59 8.85
CA ARG A 35 6.15 -7.88 8.51
C ARG A 35 5.50 -6.66 7.87
N LEU A 36 4.56 -6.96 7.01
CA LEU A 36 3.68 -5.97 6.40
C LEU A 36 2.29 -6.56 6.36
N CYS A 37 1.27 -5.75 6.59
CA CYS A 37 -0.10 -6.17 6.37
C CYS A 37 -0.81 -5.20 5.43
N ILE A 38 -1.71 -5.73 4.63
CA ILE A 38 -2.63 -4.97 3.79
C ILE A 38 -4.04 -5.39 4.17
N ALA A 39 -4.88 -4.42 4.48
CA ALA A 39 -6.27 -4.65 4.86
C ALA A 39 -7.19 -3.67 4.14
N GLY A 40 -8.47 -3.98 4.14
CA GLY A 40 -9.49 -3.14 3.54
C GLY A 40 -9.94 -3.63 2.17
N LYS A 41 -10.45 -2.73 1.37
CA LYS A 41 -11.05 -3.00 0.06
C LYS A 41 -10.68 -1.88 -0.92
N PRO A 42 -10.89 -2.07 -2.23
CA PRO A 42 -10.63 -1.03 -3.22
C PRO A 42 -11.24 0.31 -2.83
N GLY A 43 -10.42 1.37 -2.86
CA GLY A 43 -10.78 2.72 -2.42
C GLY A 43 -10.60 2.99 -0.92
N ALA A 44 -10.38 1.96 -0.11
CA ALA A 44 -10.24 2.07 1.35
C ALA A 44 -9.18 1.11 1.91
N TYR A 45 -8.07 0.94 1.23
CA TYR A 45 -6.98 0.10 1.72
C TYR A 45 -6.19 0.80 2.82
N ARG A 46 -5.71 -0.02 3.75
CA ARG A 46 -4.76 0.35 4.80
C ARG A 46 -3.58 -0.61 4.76
N ALA A 47 -2.45 -0.13 5.21
CA ALA A 47 -1.27 -0.97 5.39
C ALA A 47 -0.54 -0.60 6.67
N GLY A 48 0.17 -1.56 7.22
CA GLY A 48 1.10 -1.36 8.31
C GLY A 48 2.33 -2.20 8.08
N LEU A 49 3.49 -1.70 8.49
CA LEU A 49 4.75 -2.40 8.31
C LEU A 49 5.69 -2.21 9.47
N ILE A 50 6.55 -3.19 9.65
CA ILE A 50 7.71 -3.13 10.51
C ILE A 50 8.91 -3.72 9.78
N ALA A 51 10.05 -3.04 9.89
CA ALA A 51 11.32 -3.48 9.34
C ALA A 51 12.39 -3.34 10.40
N TYR A 52 13.07 -4.43 10.71
CA TYR A 52 14.12 -4.45 11.73
C TYR A 52 15.49 -4.15 11.13
N GLY A 53 16.29 -3.44 11.91
CA GLY A 53 17.72 -3.29 11.70
C GLY A 53 18.51 -4.14 12.68
N GLU A 54 19.56 -3.58 13.22
CA GLU A 54 20.37 -4.27 14.23
C GLU A 54 19.64 -4.39 15.57
N GLY A 55 19.68 -5.58 16.17
CA GLY A 55 19.01 -5.85 17.44
C GLY A 55 17.50 -5.64 17.34
N ASN A 56 16.99 -4.76 18.18
CA ASN A 56 15.57 -4.40 18.20
C ASN A 56 15.27 -3.06 17.52
N ALA A 57 16.28 -2.41 16.93
CA ALA A 57 16.05 -1.21 16.15
C ALA A 57 15.09 -1.51 15.01
N ASN A 58 14.08 -0.67 14.81
CA ASN A 58 13.08 -0.92 13.78
C ASN A 58 12.50 0.37 13.22
N CYS A 59 11.93 0.25 12.05
CA CYS A 59 11.00 1.20 11.48
C CYS A 59 9.60 0.62 11.58
N SER A 60 8.62 1.42 12.03
CA SER A 60 7.24 0.98 12.12
C SER A 60 6.31 2.11 11.69
N ALA A 61 5.40 1.82 10.78
CA ALA A 61 4.44 2.79 10.28
C ALA A 61 3.16 2.10 9.84
N ALA A 62 2.03 2.74 10.08
CA ALA A 62 0.72 2.28 9.64
C ALA A 62 -0.17 3.45 9.23
N GLY A 63 -1.02 3.24 8.25
CA GLY A 63 -1.92 4.27 7.77
C GLY A 63 -2.68 3.85 6.52
N ARG A 64 -3.15 4.84 5.79
CA ARG A 64 -3.87 4.62 4.54
C ARG A 64 -2.93 4.27 3.40
N LEU A 65 -3.38 3.38 2.55
CA LEU A 65 -2.67 2.99 1.35
C LEU A 65 -3.38 3.62 0.15
N LYS A 66 -2.68 4.51 -0.54
CA LYS A 66 -3.21 5.22 -1.69
C LYS A 66 -2.48 4.83 -2.95
N GLN A 67 -3.20 4.74 -4.05
CA GLN A 67 -2.58 4.55 -5.36
C GLN A 67 -2.07 5.89 -5.91
N SER A 68 -0.86 5.86 -6.45
CA SER A 68 -0.23 6.98 -7.15
C SER A 68 0.37 6.46 -8.46
N GLY A 69 -0.38 6.59 -9.55
CA GLY A 69 0.01 5.99 -10.83
C GLY A 69 0.08 4.46 -10.74
N ALA A 70 1.21 3.87 -11.12
CA ALA A 70 1.46 2.42 -11.02
C ALA A 70 2.00 2.00 -9.64
N THR A 71 2.24 2.95 -8.74
CA THR A 71 2.81 2.75 -7.41
C THR A 71 1.74 2.95 -6.34
N TRP A 72 1.96 2.32 -5.20
CA TRP A 72 1.17 2.58 -4.00
C TRP A 72 1.98 3.42 -3.02
N VAL A 73 1.29 4.19 -2.19
CA VAL A 73 1.91 5.04 -1.18
C VAL A 73 1.24 4.80 0.16
N LEU A 74 2.00 4.36 1.14
CA LEU A 74 1.55 4.32 2.52
C LEU A 74 1.69 5.73 3.12
N VAL A 75 0.56 6.26 3.56
CA VAL A 75 0.47 7.55 4.25
C VAL A 75 0.31 7.26 5.73
N PRO A 76 1.37 7.38 6.54
CA PRO A 76 1.28 7.11 7.97
C PRO A 76 0.25 7.99 8.65
N GLN A 77 -0.39 7.45 9.69
CA GLN A 77 -1.30 8.23 10.54
C GLN A 77 -0.54 9.34 11.26
N GLY A 78 -1.22 10.47 11.45
CA GLY A 78 -0.65 11.63 12.10
C GLY A 78 -0.25 12.72 11.13
N GLU A 79 0.45 13.71 11.65
CA GLU A 79 0.95 14.83 10.87
C GLU A 79 2.35 14.53 10.34
N GLY A 80 2.67 15.10 9.19
CA GLY A 80 3.99 15.03 8.61
C GLY A 80 3.98 14.64 7.13
N ASP A 81 5.16 14.70 6.52
CA ASP A 81 5.34 14.57 5.09
C ASP A 81 5.85 13.20 4.65
N CYS A 82 5.96 12.24 5.56
CA CYS A 82 6.37 10.89 5.20
C CYS A 82 5.35 10.27 4.26
N ARG A 83 5.84 9.79 3.12
CA ARG A 83 5.09 9.03 2.13
C ARG A 83 5.96 7.85 1.74
N ILE A 84 5.55 6.65 2.12
CA ILE A 84 6.36 5.44 1.90
C ILE A 84 5.93 4.81 0.58
N PRO A 85 6.78 4.84 -0.45
CA PRO A 85 6.44 4.24 -1.73
C PRO A 85 6.49 2.71 -1.64
N LEU A 86 5.43 2.07 -2.14
CA LEU A 86 5.30 0.62 -2.19
C LEU A 86 5.05 0.18 -3.63
N GLU A 87 5.89 -0.70 -4.13
CA GLU A 87 5.61 -1.47 -5.34
C GLU A 87 4.94 -2.76 -4.92
N ILE A 88 3.66 -2.91 -5.29
CA ILE A 88 2.87 -4.08 -4.93
C ILE A 88 2.49 -4.80 -6.21
N ASN A 89 2.97 -6.03 -6.34
CA ASN A 89 2.73 -6.88 -7.49
C ASN A 89 2.28 -8.27 -7.02
N GLY A 90 0.95 -8.46 -6.95
CA GLY A 90 0.37 -9.69 -6.45
C GLY A 90 0.80 -10.01 -5.02
N ASN A 91 1.57 -11.06 -4.86
CA ASN A 91 2.03 -11.57 -3.57
C ASN A 91 3.34 -10.95 -3.07
N ILE A 92 3.87 -9.96 -3.76
CA ILE A 92 5.13 -9.31 -3.42
C ILE A 92 4.88 -7.82 -3.20
N ALA A 93 5.41 -7.28 -2.10
CA ALA A 93 5.43 -5.86 -1.81
C ALA A 93 6.88 -5.43 -1.53
N ARG A 94 7.32 -4.36 -2.15
CA ARG A 94 8.67 -3.83 -2.00
C ARG A 94 8.61 -2.36 -1.65
N ILE A 95 9.39 -1.96 -0.65
CA ILE A 95 9.54 -0.54 -0.33
C ILE A 95 10.56 0.08 -1.28
N GLY A 96 10.16 1.19 -1.92
CA GLY A 96 11.05 1.98 -2.74
C GLY A 96 12.01 2.81 -1.89
N ARG A 97 12.37 3.98 -2.38
CA ARG A 97 13.21 4.92 -1.62
C ARG A 97 12.30 5.91 -0.88
N PRO A 98 12.14 5.77 0.45
CA PRO A 98 11.35 6.72 1.22
C PRO A 98 12.02 8.10 1.27
N PRO A 99 11.24 9.19 1.31
CA PRO A 99 11.80 10.51 1.56
C PRO A 99 12.37 10.63 2.98
N ALA A 100 13.24 11.63 3.20
CA ALA A 100 13.91 11.84 4.47
C ALA A 100 12.93 11.99 5.66
N ALA A 101 11.74 12.54 5.43
CA ALA A 101 10.71 12.68 6.47
C ALA A 101 10.29 11.35 7.09
N CYS A 102 10.48 10.23 6.39
CA CYS A 102 10.13 8.90 6.90
C CYS A 102 11.11 8.38 7.97
N SER A 103 12.26 9.02 8.14
CA SER A 103 13.21 8.64 9.20
C SER A 103 12.62 8.81 10.61
N TYR A 104 11.60 9.64 10.78
CA TYR A 104 10.84 9.77 12.02
C TYR A 104 10.30 8.44 12.54
N TYR A 105 9.94 7.54 11.62
CA TYR A 105 9.37 6.23 11.95
C TYR A 105 10.41 5.15 12.21
N CYS A 106 11.69 5.52 12.16
CA CYS A 106 12.82 4.59 12.35
C CYS A 106 13.63 4.93 13.58
N GLY A 107 13.97 3.91 14.36
CA GLY A 107 15.02 4.01 15.35
C GLY A 107 16.42 4.00 14.73
N PRO A 108 17.47 4.38 15.48
CA PRO A 108 18.84 4.33 15.00
C PRO A 108 19.23 2.91 14.54
N GLY A 109 19.83 2.81 13.38
CA GLY A 109 20.27 1.52 12.81
C GLY A 109 19.21 0.74 12.06
N ALA A 110 18.01 1.30 11.85
CA ALA A 110 16.97 0.72 11.02
C ALA A 110 16.68 1.57 9.78
N SER A 111 16.30 0.91 8.69
CA SER A 111 15.97 1.56 7.42
C SER A 111 14.84 0.84 6.71
N LEU A 112 13.97 1.59 6.06
CA LEU A 112 12.90 1.07 5.21
C LEU A 112 13.37 0.77 3.78
N ALA A 113 14.44 1.39 3.33
CA ALA A 113 14.85 1.35 1.93
C ALA A 113 15.11 -0.08 1.43
N GLY A 114 14.47 -0.44 0.31
CA GLY A 114 14.71 -1.71 -0.37
C GLY A 114 14.14 -2.95 0.34
N LYS A 115 13.41 -2.80 1.42
CA LYS A 115 12.77 -3.92 2.11
C LYS A 115 11.72 -4.57 1.22
N ALA A 116 11.67 -5.90 1.25
CA ALA A 116 10.75 -6.69 0.44
C ALA A 116 9.99 -7.69 1.32
N TYR A 117 8.73 -7.92 0.95
CA TYR A 117 7.84 -8.78 1.70
C TYR A 117 7.08 -9.68 0.72
N ASN A 118 6.89 -10.93 1.11
CA ASN A 118 6.10 -11.89 0.35
C ASN A 118 4.87 -12.30 1.13
N ARG A 119 3.77 -12.55 0.42
CA ARG A 119 2.53 -13.00 1.05
C ARG A 119 2.80 -14.25 1.90
N ALA A 120 2.48 -14.16 3.18
CA ALA A 120 2.65 -15.26 4.11
C ALA A 120 1.39 -16.15 4.17
N ASP A 121 1.54 -17.33 4.73
CA ASP A 121 0.43 -18.26 4.94
C ASP A 121 -0.63 -17.68 5.87
N MET A 122 -1.86 -18.18 5.71
CA MET A 122 -2.96 -17.82 6.60
C MET A 122 -2.63 -18.19 8.05
N GLY A 123 -2.85 -17.23 8.95
CA GLY A 123 -2.53 -17.36 10.37
C GLY A 123 -1.22 -16.68 10.78
N ALA A 124 -0.37 -16.29 9.84
CA ALA A 124 0.77 -15.43 10.15
C ALA A 124 0.26 -14.06 10.62
N LYS A 125 0.83 -13.58 11.73
CA LYS A 125 0.45 -12.29 12.33
C LYS A 125 1.46 -11.22 11.95
N ALA A 126 0.95 -10.03 11.65
CA ALA A 126 1.74 -8.82 11.48
C ALA A 126 1.52 -7.92 12.69
N THR A 127 2.51 -7.85 13.56
CA THR A 127 2.48 -7.03 14.76
C THR A 127 3.66 -6.08 14.79
N ASP A 128 3.52 -4.97 15.49
CA ASP A 128 4.63 -4.08 15.79
C ASP A 128 5.55 -4.67 16.89
N PHE A 129 6.55 -3.90 17.31
CA PHE A 129 7.49 -4.35 18.33
C PHE A 129 6.82 -4.59 19.70
N ALA A 130 5.76 -3.86 20.02
CA ALA A 130 4.99 -4.03 21.26
C ALA A 130 4.00 -5.20 21.20
N GLY A 131 3.80 -5.79 20.02
CA GLY A 131 2.85 -6.88 19.82
C GLY A 131 1.47 -6.43 19.38
N ASP A 132 1.27 -5.14 19.09
CA ASP A 132 0.01 -4.61 18.59
C ASP A 132 -0.16 -4.90 17.09
N PRO A 133 -1.39 -5.15 16.63
CA PRO A 133 -1.63 -5.40 15.19
C PRO A 133 -1.20 -4.21 14.34
N LEU A 134 -0.53 -4.50 13.22
CA LEU A 134 -0.16 -3.48 12.23
C LEU A 134 -1.35 -3.03 11.36
N CYS A 135 -2.35 -3.86 11.25
CA CYS A 135 -3.61 -3.54 10.57
C CYS A 135 -4.82 -3.63 11.48
#